data_c95426872bfb34e4ecadbcc7fa30b78d
#
_entry.id   c95426872bfb34e4ecadbcc7fa30b78d
#
_cell.length_a   1.000
_cell.length_b   1.000
_cell.length_c   1.000
_cell.angle_alpha   90.00
_cell.angle_beta   90.00
_cell.angle_gamma   90.00
#
_symmetry.space_group_name_H-M   'P 1'
#
loop_
_entity.id
_entity.type
_entity.pdbx_description
1 polymer ?
#
loop_
_entity_poly.entity_id
_entity_poly.type
_entity_poly.pdbx_seq_one_letter_code
_entity_poly.pdbx_strand_id
1 'polypeptide(L)'
;VQNVSRKFWKFRASDWVLILICLLYLIQYSDRVNIATAAGAIAKDLHLSNTELGFVFSAFAYPYAVVQLFGGWLGDKIGARRMLTVFGLIVAIACICTSFAGGLLSLAACRFLLGVGEAPTLATATSAMARWLPAHRRGLGQGLTHACARVGSALTPPSLRS
;
A
#
# COMPACT_ATOMS: atom_id res chain seq x y z
N VAL A 1 -48.56 -8.55 1.51
CA VAL A 1 -47.44 -9.40 1.15
C VAL A 1 -46.54 -8.53 0.27
N GLN A 2 -45.50 -7.93 0.87
CA GLN A 2 -44.56 -7.08 0.15
C GLN A 2 -43.64 -7.97 -0.71
N ASN A 3 -43.70 -7.71 -1.99
CA ASN A 3 -42.88 -8.35 -3.00
C ASN A 3 -41.43 -7.89 -2.82
N VAL A 4 -40.61 -8.67 -2.09
CA VAL A 4 -39.16 -8.47 -1.97
C VAL A 4 -38.54 -8.89 -3.30
N SER A 5 -38.58 -7.99 -4.27
CA SER A 5 -37.85 -8.18 -5.52
C SER A 5 -36.37 -8.31 -5.17
N ARG A 6 -35.79 -9.49 -5.38
CA ARG A 6 -34.36 -9.75 -5.33
C ARG A 6 -33.68 -8.84 -6.34
N LYS A 7 -33.28 -7.67 -5.87
CA LYS A 7 -32.47 -6.73 -6.64
C LYS A 7 -31.08 -7.40 -6.76
N PHE A 8 -30.86 -8.15 -7.82
CA PHE A 8 -29.53 -8.61 -8.19
C PHE A 8 -28.59 -7.39 -8.17
N TRP A 9 -27.60 -7.39 -7.29
CA TRP A 9 -26.60 -6.34 -7.19
C TRP A 9 -25.83 -6.29 -8.51
N LYS A 10 -26.25 -5.41 -9.41
CA LYS A 10 -25.43 -5.08 -10.58
C LYS A 10 -24.24 -4.31 -10.03
N PHE A 11 -23.08 -4.94 -9.96
CA PHE A 11 -21.82 -4.29 -9.63
C PHE A 11 -21.64 -3.08 -10.55
N ARG A 12 -21.62 -1.92 -9.93
CA ARG A 12 -21.34 -0.67 -10.64
C ARG A 12 -19.81 -0.50 -10.75
N ALA A 13 -19.36 0.30 -11.72
CA ALA A 13 -17.94 0.63 -11.85
C ALA A 13 -17.34 1.19 -10.55
N SER A 14 -18.14 1.92 -9.75
CA SER A 14 -17.76 2.41 -8.42
C SER A 14 -17.43 1.29 -7.42
N ASP A 15 -18.12 0.16 -7.48
CA ASP A 15 -17.89 -0.95 -6.56
C ASP A 15 -16.57 -1.67 -6.91
N TRP A 16 -16.27 -1.81 -8.20
CA TRP A 16 -14.97 -2.32 -8.66
C TRP A 16 -13.81 -1.42 -8.25
N VAL A 17 -13.96 -0.11 -8.38
CA VAL A 17 -12.94 0.87 -7.92
C VAL A 17 -12.71 0.70 -6.42
N LEU A 18 -13.76 0.57 -5.64
CA LEU A 18 -13.64 0.38 -4.18
C LEU A 18 -12.94 -0.93 -3.84
N ILE A 19 -13.29 -2.05 -4.49
CA ILE A 19 -12.65 -3.35 -4.30
C ILE A 19 -11.15 -3.27 -4.61
N LEU A 20 -10.77 -2.68 -5.73
CA LEU A 20 -9.36 -2.52 -6.11
C LEU A 20 -8.57 -1.68 -5.10
N ILE A 21 -9.17 -0.60 -4.59
CA ILE A 21 -8.55 0.22 -3.54
C ILE A 21 -8.41 -0.57 -2.24
N CYS A 22 -9.42 -1.34 -1.84
CA CYS A 22 -9.35 -2.20 -0.66
C CYS A 22 -8.23 -3.25 -0.77
N LEU A 23 -8.10 -3.90 -1.93
CA LEU A 23 -7.01 -4.86 -2.20
C LEU A 23 -5.63 -4.17 -2.13
N LEU A 24 -5.53 -2.98 -2.71
CA LEU A 24 -4.30 -2.19 -2.67
C LEU A 24 -3.88 -1.88 -1.23
N TYR A 25 -4.80 -1.41 -0.39
CA TYR A 25 -4.54 -1.15 1.03
C TYR A 25 -4.15 -2.42 1.80
N LEU A 26 -4.84 -3.53 1.53
CA LEU A 26 -4.53 -4.82 2.14
C LEU A 26 -3.09 -5.24 1.83
N ILE A 27 -2.68 -5.19 0.55
CA ILE A 27 -1.33 -5.56 0.11
C ILE A 27 -0.28 -4.63 0.73
N GLN A 28 -0.44 -3.31 0.63
CA GLN A 28 0.54 -2.36 1.17
C GLN A 28 0.75 -2.53 2.68
N TYR A 29 -0.31 -2.72 3.44
CA TYR A 29 -0.20 -2.90 4.89
C TYR A 29 0.37 -4.27 5.26
N SER A 30 0.10 -5.33 4.47
CA SER A 30 0.78 -6.63 4.62
C SER A 30 2.28 -6.49 4.40
N ASP A 31 2.73 -5.79 3.36
CA ASP A 31 4.14 -5.58 3.06
C ASP A 31 4.86 -4.84 4.19
N ARG A 32 4.25 -3.80 4.76
CA ARG A 32 4.83 -3.04 5.88
C ARG A 32 5.03 -3.88 7.13
N VAL A 33 4.09 -4.76 7.44
CA VAL A 33 4.20 -5.65 8.60
C VAL A 33 5.17 -6.79 8.31
N ASN A 34 5.17 -7.36 7.09
CA ASN A 34 6.08 -8.42 6.70
C ASN A 34 7.54 -8.03 6.90
N ILE A 35 7.96 -6.85 6.41
CA ILE A 35 9.35 -6.43 6.57
C ILE A 35 9.71 -6.14 8.02
N ALA A 36 8.77 -5.60 8.81
CA ALA A 36 9.01 -5.34 10.22
C ALA A 36 9.17 -6.65 11.02
N THR A 37 8.39 -7.67 10.69
CA THR A 37 8.51 -9.00 11.32
C THR A 37 9.73 -9.78 10.84
N ALA A 38 10.10 -9.63 9.55
CA ALA A 38 11.29 -10.25 8.97
C ALA A 38 12.61 -9.52 9.31
N ALA A 39 12.55 -8.34 9.94
CA ALA A 39 13.70 -7.49 10.19
C ALA A 39 14.85 -8.22 10.92
N GLY A 40 14.53 -9.02 11.93
CA GLY A 40 15.52 -9.78 12.69
C GLY A 40 16.18 -10.90 11.86
N ALA A 41 15.43 -11.57 11.00
CA ALA A 41 15.96 -12.59 10.09
C ALA A 41 16.86 -11.94 9.02
N ILE A 42 16.38 -10.86 8.40
CA ILE A 42 17.14 -10.08 7.40
C ILE A 42 18.47 -9.56 7.99
N ALA A 43 18.44 -9.05 9.23
CA ALA A 43 19.64 -8.58 9.90
C ALA A 43 20.67 -9.70 10.12
N LYS A 44 20.21 -10.91 10.47
CA LYS A 44 21.08 -12.09 10.62
C LYS A 44 21.65 -12.56 9.28
N ASP A 45 20.80 -12.69 8.26
CA ASP A 45 21.19 -13.22 6.94
C ASP A 45 22.17 -12.29 6.20
N LEU A 46 21.96 -10.99 6.30
CA LEU A 46 22.81 -9.98 5.65
C LEU A 46 23.90 -9.42 6.58
N HIS A 47 24.05 -9.98 7.82
CA HIS A 47 25.01 -9.53 8.83
C HIS A 47 24.94 -8.03 9.14
N LEU A 48 23.71 -7.50 9.22
CA LEU A 48 23.46 -6.07 9.46
C LEU A 48 23.42 -5.77 10.97
N SER A 49 24.06 -4.68 11.34
CA SER A 49 23.91 -4.08 12.67
C SER A 49 22.53 -3.43 12.85
N ASN A 50 22.12 -3.20 14.10
CA ASN A 50 20.86 -2.49 14.38
C ASN A 50 20.82 -1.08 13.77
N THR A 51 21.98 -0.40 13.68
CA THR A 51 22.09 0.90 13.05
C THR A 51 21.85 0.83 11.54
N GLU A 52 22.41 -0.14 10.86
CA GLU A 52 22.23 -0.38 9.43
C GLU A 52 20.78 -0.77 9.11
N LEU A 53 20.16 -1.57 9.97
CA LEU A 53 18.74 -1.91 9.87
C LEU A 53 17.87 -0.65 10.02
N GLY A 54 18.20 0.22 10.98
CA GLY A 54 17.56 1.53 11.14
C GLY A 54 17.70 2.41 9.89
N PHE A 55 18.86 2.39 9.24
CA PHE A 55 19.08 3.10 7.99
C PHE A 55 18.17 2.55 6.86
N VAL A 56 18.01 1.25 6.73
CA VAL A 56 17.11 0.60 5.77
C VAL A 56 15.65 1.03 5.96
N PHE A 57 15.18 1.09 7.21
CA PHE A 57 13.83 1.60 7.51
C PHE A 57 13.68 3.09 7.20
N SER A 58 14.71 3.88 7.49
CA SER A 58 14.74 5.31 7.17
C SER A 58 14.74 5.56 5.68
N ALA A 59 15.42 4.72 4.90
CA ALA A 59 15.44 4.78 3.44
C ALA A 59 14.03 4.63 2.81
N PHE A 60 13.11 3.96 3.49
CA PHE A 60 11.69 3.96 3.13
C PHE A 60 10.96 5.23 3.61
N ALA A 61 11.15 5.59 4.88
CA ALA A 61 10.35 6.62 5.54
C ALA A 61 10.55 8.02 4.97
N TYR A 62 11.79 8.41 4.65
CA TYR A 62 12.10 9.72 4.10
C TYR A 62 11.46 9.99 2.74
N PRO A 63 11.69 9.16 1.70
CA PRO A 63 11.08 9.38 0.39
C PRO A 63 9.56 9.27 0.48
N TYR A 64 9.02 8.38 1.32
CA TYR A 64 7.59 8.28 1.57
C TYR A 64 7.02 9.62 2.08
N ALA A 65 7.61 10.22 3.11
CA ALA A 65 7.15 11.48 3.68
C ALA A 65 7.21 12.63 2.66
N VAL A 66 8.32 12.75 1.91
CA VAL A 66 8.51 13.81 0.91
C VAL A 66 7.51 13.67 -0.24
N VAL A 67 7.41 12.49 -0.84
CA VAL A 67 6.54 12.26 -2.01
C VAL A 67 5.06 12.34 -1.61
N GLN A 68 4.69 11.97 -0.39
CA GLN A 68 3.32 12.07 0.10
C GLN A 68 2.80 13.50 0.12
N LEU A 69 3.65 14.49 0.41
CA LEU A 69 3.27 15.91 0.38
C LEU A 69 2.80 16.36 -1.01
N PHE A 70 3.42 15.83 -2.06
CA PHE A 70 3.11 16.17 -3.45
C PHE A 70 2.10 15.19 -4.09
N GLY A 71 1.85 14.05 -3.44
CA GLY A 71 1.04 12.95 -4.00
C GLY A 71 -0.39 13.36 -4.35
N GLY A 72 -1.03 14.19 -3.55
CA GLY A 72 -2.36 14.71 -3.81
C GLY A 72 -2.40 15.60 -5.06
N TRP A 73 -1.51 16.59 -5.14
CA TRP A 73 -1.40 17.50 -6.28
C TRP A 73 -1.07 16.74 -7.57
N LEU A 74 -0.14 15.78 -7.49
CA LEU A 74 0.25 14.96 -8.64
C LEU A 74 -0.92 14.08 -9.12
N GLY A 75 -1.68 13.50 -8.18
CA GLY A 75 -2.88 12.72 -8.45
C GLY A 75 -3.98 13.51 -9.15
N ASP A 76 -4.15 14.78 -8.78
CA ASP A 76 -5.12 15.68 -9.43
C ASP A 76 -4.69 16.07 -10.86
N LYS A 77 -3.39 16.26 -11.07
CA LYS A 77 -2.84 16.68 -12.38
C LYS A 77 -2.75 15.52 -13.38
N ILE A 78 -2.29 14.36 -12.96
CA ILE A 78 -2.06 13.17 -13.83
C ILE A 78 -3.34 12.32 -13.94
N GLY A 79 -4.18 12.37 -12.92
CA GLY A 79 -5.38 11.54 -12.79
C GLY A 79 -5.13 10.23 -12.03
N ALA A 80 -6.11 9.88 -11.18
CA ALA A 80 -5.99 8.76 -10.23
C ALA A 80 -5.65 7.42 -10.92
N ARG A 81 -6.23 7.13 -12.08
CA ARG A 81 -5.98 5.87 -12.80
C ARG A 81 -4.51 5.71 -13.17
N ARG A 82 -3.93 6.73 -13.82
CA ARG A 82 -2.52 6.67 -14.26
C ARG A 82 -1.58 6.63 -13.07
N MET A 83 -1.86 7.44 -12.05
CA MET A 83 -1.08 7.46 -10.81
C MET A 83 -1.05 6.09 -10.15
N LEU A 84 -2.21 5.49 -9.85
CA LEU A 84 -2.28 4.19 -9.21
C LEU A 84 -1.59 3.08 -10.04
N THR A 85 -1.67 3.15 -11.38
CA THR A 85 -0.99 2.18 -12.25
C THR A 85 0.52 2.36 -12.19
N VAL A 86 1.05 3.57 -12.40
CA VAL A 86 2.50 3.82 -12.45
C VAL A 86 3.14 3.53 -11.09
N PHE A 87 2.58 4.09 -10.02
CA PHE A 87 3.13 3.89 -8.68
C PHE A 87 2.93 2.46 -8.17
N GLY A 88 1.83 1.79 -8.53
CA GLY A 88 1.64 0.36 -8.28
C GLY A 88 2.69 -0.52 -8.98
N LEU A 89 3.07 -0.18 -10.22
CA LEU A 89 4.17 -0.86 -10.91
C LEU A 89 5.52 -0.63 -10.22
N ILE A 90 5.79 0.60 -9.75
CA ILE A 90 7.02 0.89 -8.99
C ILE A 90 7.07 0.03 -7.71
N VAL A 91 5.96 -0.06 -6.98
CA VAL A 91 5.85 -0.91 -5.78
C VAL A 91 6.11 -2.37 -6.13
N ALA A 92 5.47 -2.90 -7.19
CA ALA A 92 5.65 -4.29 -7.61
C ALA A 92 7.13 -4.60 -7.97
N ILE A 93 7.78 -3.72 -8.72
CA ILE A 93 9.20 -3.85 -9.07
C ILE A 93 10.05 -3.77 -7.80
N ALA A 94 9.80 -2.83 -6.90
CA ALA A 94 10.56 -2.70 -5.65
C ALA A 94 10.43 -3.93 -4.76
N CYS A 95 9.24 -4.54 -4.67
CA CYS A 95 9.02 -5.79 -3.94
C CYS A 95 9.81 -6.95 -4.56
N ILE A 96 9.77 -7.10 -5.89
CA ILE A 96 10.55 -8.13 -6.59
C ILE A 96 12.05 -7.92 -6.36
N CYS A 97 12.55 -6.68 -6.52
CA CYS A 97 13.96 -6.35 -6.29
C CYS A 97 14.39 -6.61 -4.84
N THR A 98 13.51 -6.44 -3.88
CA THR A 98 13.80 -6.74 -2.46
C THR A 98 14.17 -8.22 -2.26
N SER A 99 13.54 -9.14 -3.01
CA SER A 99 13.84 -10.57 -2.93
C SER A 99 15.24 -10.94 -3.42
N PHE A 100 15.87 -10.07 -4.22
CA PHE A 100 17.23 -10.25 -4.75
C PHE A 100 18.26 -9.38 -4.02
N ALA A 101 17.87 -8.68 -2.96
CA ALA A 101 18.77 -7.81 -2.22
C ALA A 101 19.79 -8.65 -1.42
N GLY A 102 21.05 -8.58 -1.80
CA GLY A 102 22.17 -9.31 -1.18
C GLY A 102 23.02 -8.47 -0.23
N GLY A 103 22.60 -7.28 0.18
CA GLY A 103 23.34 -6.41 1.09
C GLY A 103 22.64 -5.11 1.43
N LEU A 104 23.26 -4.32 2.33
CA LEU A 104 22.71 -3.08 2.87
C LEU A 104 22.23 -2.09 1.80
N LEU A 105 23.10 -1.77 0.83
CA LEU A 105 22.80 -0.76 -0.18
C LEU A 105 21.68 -1.19 -1.13
N SER A 106 21.69 -2.46 -1.57
CA SER A 106 20.63 -2.99 -2.44
C SER A 106 19.29 -3.01 -1.73
N LEU A 107 19.27 -3.42 -0.46
CA LEU A 107 18.06 -3.41 0.36
C LEU A 107 17.54 -1.99 0.60
N ALA A 108 18.43 -1.05 0.94
CA ALA A 108 18.09 0.36 1.13
C ALA A 108 17.54 1.01 -0.15
N ALA A 109 18.14 0.70 -1.33
CA ALA A 109 17.64 1.18 -2.62
C ALA A 109 16.25 0.66 -2.94
N CYS A 110 15.99 -0.63 -2.70
CA CYS A 110 14.65 -1.21 -2.87
C CYS A 110 13.63 -0.56 -1.91
N ARG A 111 14.00 -0.28 -0.66
CA ARG A 111 13.16 0.42 0.31
C ARG A 111 12.88 1.87 -0.09
N PHE A 112 13.87 2.57 -0.63
CA PHE A 112 13.70 3.90 -1.17
C PHE A 112 12.67 3.92 -2.31
N LEU A 113 12.79 3.03 -3.29
CA LEU A 113 11.82 2.89 -4.39
C LEU A 113 10.42 2.54 -3.88
N LEU A 114 10.33 1.66 -2.89
CA LEU A 114 9.06 1.30 -2.27
C LEU A 114 8.40 2.51 -1.60
N GLY A 115 9.18 3.31 -0.85
CA GLY A 115 8.71 4.54 -0.23
C GLY A 115 8.16 5.55 -1.24
N VAL A 116 8.86 5.75 -2.35
CA VAL A 116 8.39 6.60 -3.47
C VAL A 116 7.10 6.04 -4.06
N GLY A 117 7.03 4.73 -4.30
CA GLY A 117 5.89 4.07 -4.94
C GLY A 117 4.62 4.08 -4.09
N GLU A 118 4.73 3.89 -2.79
CA GLU A 118 3.57 3.85 -1.89
C GLU A 118 3.03 5.22 -1.51
N ALA A 119 3.89 6.24 -1.44
CA ALA A 119 3.55 7.54 -0.89
C ALA A 119 2.31 8.20 -1.51
N PRO A 120 2.14 8.29 -2.83
CA PRO A 120 1.00 8.97 -3.42
C PRO A 120 -0.29 8.15 -3.40
N THR A 121 -0.22 6.88 -3.03
CA THR A 121 -1.35 5.94 -3.14
C THR A 121 -2.52 6.34 -2.25
N LEU A 122 -2.25 6.73 -1.00
CA LEU A 122 -3.29 7.13 -0.03
C LEU A 122 -4.08 8.35 -0.51
N ALA A 123 -3.38 9.40 -0.92
CA ALA A 123 -4.02 10.63 -1.42
C ALA A 123 -4.79 10.37 -2.71
N THR A 124 -4.19 9.62 -3.64
CA THR A 124 -4.81 9.29 -4.92
C THR A 124 -6.01 8.36 -4.76
N ALA A 125 -5.97 7.39 -3.85
CA ALA A 125 -7.11 6.52 -3.53
C ALA A 125 -8.28 7.32 -2.95
N THR A 126 -8.02 8.27 -2.05
CA THR A 126 -9.03 9.16 -1.50
C THR A 126 -9.66 10.04 -2.59
N SER A 127 -8.85 10.64 -3.47
CA SER A 127 -9.33 11.41 -4.63
C SER A 127 -10.15 10.53 -5.58
N ALA A 128 -9.73 9.30 -5.85
CA ALA A 128 -10.48 8.35 -6.66
C ALA A 128 -11.84 8.03 -6.05
N MET A 129 -11.90 7.74 -4.74
CA MET A 129 -13.16 7.52 -4.04
C MET A 129 -14.08 8.74 -4.10
N ALA A 130 -13.53 9.95 -3.96
CA ALA A 130 -14.31 11.18 -4.04
C ALA A 130 -14.93 11.40 -5.43
N ARG A 131 -14.29 10.93 -6.49
CA ARG A 131 -14.77 11.05 -7.88
C ARG A 131 -15.76 9.94 -8.29
N TRP A 132 -15.55 8.72 -7.80
CA TRP A 132 -16.31 7.54 -8.23
C TRP A 132 -17.45 7.15 -7.29
N LEU A 133 -17.36 7.49 -5.98
CA LEU A 133 -18.38 7.16 -5.02
C LEU A 133 -19.32 8.37 -4.78
N PRO A 134 -20.64 8.13 -4.70
CA PRO A 134 -21.59 9.15 -4.28
C PRO A 134 -21.29 9.59 -2.84
N ALA A 135 -21.59 10.85 -2.51
CA ALA A 135 -21.19 11.49 -1.25
C ALA A 135 -21.60 10.67 0.00
N HIS A 136 -22.79 10.09 0.01
CA HIS A 136 -23.30 9.27 1.12
C HIS A 136 -22.56 7.95 1.32
N ARG A 137 -21.80 7.46 0.34
CA ARG A 137 -21.02 6.20 0.42
C ARG A 137 -19.53 6.42 0.67
N ARG A 138 -19.03 7.65 0.64
CA ARG A 138 -17.60 7.96 0.80
C ARG A 138 -17.07 7.57 2.16
N GLY A 139 -17.84 7.85 3.23
CA GLY A 139 -17.46 7.46 4.59
C GLY A 139 -17.37 5.95 4.75
N LEU A 140 -18.33 5.20 4.20
CA LEU A 140 -18.30 3.74 4.19
C LEU A 140 -17.10 3.22 3.37
N GLY A 141 -16.81 3.83 2.22
CA GLY A 141 -15.64 3.49 1.40
C GLY A 141 -14.33 3.66 2.17
N GLN A 142 -14.14 4.78 2.86
CA GLN A 142 -12.97 5.03 3.71
C GLN A 142 -12.88 4.03 4.87
N GLY A 143 -13.99 3.77 5.57
CA GLY A 143 -14.02 2.78 6.64
C GLY A 143 -13.61 1.39 6.16
N LEU A 144 -14.10 0.97 4.98
CA LEU A 144 -13.81 -0.33 4.40
C LEU A 144 -12.32 -0.45 3.99
N THR A 145 -11.75 0.58 3.37
CA THR A 145 -10.32 0.58 3.00
C THR A 145 -9.41 0.49 4.23
N HIS A 146 -9.73 1.23 5.30
CA HIS A 146 -8.99 1.12 6.56
C HIS A 146 -9.19 -0.23 7.25
N ALA A 147 -10.37 -0.84 7.18
CA ALA A 147 -10.60 -2.19 7.68
C ALA A 147 -9.74 -3.22 6.91
N CYS A 148 -9.69 -3.13 5.57
CA CYS A 148 -8.82 -3.96 4.75
C CYS A 148 -7.33 -3.78 5.08
N ALA A 149 -6.89 -2.55 5.37
CA ALA A 149 -5.53 -2.28 5.85
C ALA A 149 -5.23 -3.03 7.16
N ARG A 150 -6.15 -3.01 8.13
CA ARG A 150 -6.00 -3.73 9.39
C ARG A 150 -5.99 -5.25 9.20
N VAL A 151 -6.86 -5.75 8.33
CA VAL A 151 -6.85 -7.18 7.97
C VAL A 151 -5.53 -7.56 7.31
N GLY A 152 -5.01 -6.75 6.38
CA GLY A 152 -3.69 -6.97 5.77
C GLY A 152 -2.57 -7.06 6.82
N SER A 153 -2.57 -6.17 7.81
CA SER A 153 -1.61 -6.23 8.91
C SER A 153 -1.76 -7.48 9.79
N ALA A 154 -2.98 -7.97 9.98
CA ALA A 154 -3.27 -9.14 10.81
C ALA A 154 -2.98 -10.47 10.11
N LEU A 155 -3.05 -10.52 8.78
CA LEU A 155 -2.79 -11.71 7.98
C LEU A 155 -1.29 -12.05 7.89
N THR A 156 -0.41 -11.15 8.30
CA THR A 156 1.02 -11.42 8.38
C THR A 156 1.28 -12.49 9.45
N PRO A 157 1.76 -13.69 9.10
CA PRO A 157 1.82 -14.77 10.05
C PRO A 157 2.86 -14.49 11.15
N PRO A 158 2.56 -14.85 12.42
CA PRO A 158 3.51 -14.76 13.51
C PRO A 158 4.67 -15.78 13.40
N SER A 159 4.70 -16.58 12.35
CA SER A 159 5.65 -17.67 12.13
C SER A 159 7.10 -17.24 11.86
N LEU A 160 7.38 -15.94 11.76
CA LEU A 160 8.74 -15.38 11.68
C LEU A 160 9.27 -14.93 13.06
N ARG A 161 8.62 -15.36 14.16
CA ARG A 161 9.02 -15.01 15.54
C ARG A 161 9.96 -16.01 16.19
N SER A 162 10.56 -16.94 15.45
CA SER A 162 11.55 -17.88 15.99
C SER A 162 12.98 -17.48 15.61
#